data_58fee4d6c0a145ace31095da3c2c7fab
#
_entry.id   58fee4d6c0a145ace31095da3c2c7fab
#
_cell.length_a   1.000
_cell.length_b   1.000
_cell.length_c   1.000
_cell.angle_alpha   90.00
_cell.angle_beta   90.00
_cell.angle_gamma   90.00
#
_symmetry.space_group_name_H-M   'P 1'
#
loop_
_entity.id
_entity.type
_entity.pdbx_description
1 polymer ?
#
loop_
_entity_poly.entity_id
_entity_poly.type
_entity_poly.pdbx_seq_one_letter_code
_entity_poly.pdbx_strand_id
1 'polypeptide(L)'
;MKRLALIAMTAMALSAHAEFVAQDTAPSTSHPVSTVRQAKTEFGDDAHIVLEGYITGSAGTLNSEEYFFKDDTDTIKVEINPDVWRGQKVTPQTKIRIAGEVDVNRFNNTREIEVRRLDIVD
;
A
#
# COMPACT_ATOMS: atom_id res chain seq x y z
N MET A 1 15.39 53.62 9.84
CA MET A 1 15.12 53.18 9.55
C MET A 1 14.66 52.45 9.08
N LYS A 2 14.46 52.37 9.21
CA LYS A 2 13.98 51.67 8.83
C LYS A 2 13.87 50.64 8.26
N ARG A 3 13.97 50.38 8.36
CA ARG A 3 13.99 49.44 7.83
C ARG A 3 13.72 48.33 7.81
N LEU A 4 13.65 48.24 8.03
CA LEU A 4 13.44 47.18 7.92
C LEU A 4 12.83 46.33 7.69
N ALA A 5 12.79 46.43 7.78
CA ALA A 5 12.23 45.65 7.45
C ALA A 5 12.01 44.74 6.94
N LEU A 6 12.31 44.79 6.89
CA LEU A 6 12.16 43.99 6.29
C LEU A 6 12.04 42.86 6.16
N ILE A 7 12.31 42.96 6.35
CA ILE A 7 12.23 41.96 6.07
C ILE A 7 11.71 41.05 5.90
N ALA A 8 11.64 41.28 6.09
CA ALA A 8 11.12 40.42 5.88
C ALA A 8 10.76 39.53 5.36
N MET A 9 10.95 39.59 5.26
CA MET A 9 10.64 38.86 4.68
C MET A 9 10.46 37.87 4.29
N THR A 10 10.66 37.93 4.47
CA THR A 10 10.54 37.09 4.03
C THR A 10 10.27 36.17 3.84
N ALA A 11 10.38 36.27 4.13
CA ALA A 11 10.08 35.45 3.87
C ALA A 11 9.71 34.62 3.57
N MET A 12 9.75 34.59 3.55
CA MET A 12 9.38 33.90 3.11
C MET A 12 9.05 33.21 2.66
N ALA A 13 9.23 33.38 2.84
CA ALA A 13 8.96 32.85 2.29
C ALA A 13 8.92 31.99 2.06
N LEU A 14 9.08 31.98 2.20
CA LEU A 14 9.04 31.21 1.81
C LEU A 14 8.58 30.39 1.76
N SER A 15 8.64 30.54 2.10
CA SER A 15 8.21 29.80 1.97
C SER A 15 7.74 29.16 1.60
N ALA A 16 7.86 29.20 1.75
CA ALA A 16 7.46 28.56 1.33
C ALA A 16 7.43 27.81 0.89
N HIS A 17 7.57 27.76 0.98
CA HIS A 17 7.66 26.96 0.42
C HIS A 17 7.40 26.02 0.49
N ALA A 18 7.57 25.96 0.95
CA ALA A 18 7.40 25.08 0.99
C ALA A 18 7.07 24.37 0.98
N GLU A 19 7.01 24.25 1.17
CA GLU A 19 6.75 23.55 1.05
C GLU A 19 6.29 22.86 0.74
N PHE A 20 6.46 22.85 0.76
CA PHE A 20 6.09 22.07 0.31
C PHE A 20 5.93 21.14 0.24
N VAL A 21 6.08 20.98 0.62
CA VAL A 21 6.13 20.11 0.40
C VAL A 21 5.76 19.17 0.36
N ALA A 22 5.57 19.13 0.76
CA ALA A 22 5.29 18.33 0.64
C ALA A 22 4.87 17.59 0.16
N GLN A 23 4.78 17.80 -0.04
CA GLN A 23 4.41 17.21 -0.71
C GLN A 23 4.40 16.27 -0.94
N ASP A 24 4.50 16.24 -0.55
CA ASP A 24 4.42 15.36 -0.91
C ASP A 24 4.09 14.32 -0.68
N THR A 25 4.51 14.23 -0.50
CA THR A 25 3.97 13.19 0.22
C THR A 25 2.76 12.53 -0.24
N ALA A 26 2.00 13.13 -0.51
CA ALA A 26 0.70 12.68 -0.78
C ALA A 26 0.51 11.70 -1.86
N PRO A 27 1.41 11.49 -2.75
CA PRO A 27 1.10 10.63 -3.89
C PRO A 27 0.70 9.23 -3.51
N SER A 28 1.29 8.71 -2.46
CA SER A 28 0.99 7.34 -2.07
C SER A 28 -0.44 7.18 -1.60
N THR A 29 -1.15 8.27 -1.36
CA THR A 29 -2.51 8.22 -0.89
C THR A 29 -3.52 8.35 -2.00
N SER A 30 -3.07 8.31 -3.24
CA SER A 30 -3.98 8.50 -4.36
C SER A 30 -4.99 7.37 -4.49
N HIS A 31 -4.74 6.19 -3.89
CA HIS A 31 -5.65 5.06 -3.94
C HIS A 31 -6.26 4.84 -2.57
N PRO A 32 -7.58 4.86 -2.47
CA PRO A 32 -8.22 4.54 -1.20
C PRO A 32 -8.04 3.07 -0.87
N VAL A 33 -8.15 2.74 0.41
CA VAL A 33 -8.11 1.37 0.85
C VAL A 33 -9.42 0.69 0.45
N SER A 34 -9.29 -0.44 -0.23
CA SER A 34 -10.43 -1.26 -0.63
C SER A 34 -10.57 -2.43 0.34
N THR A 35 -11.53 -3.29 0.11
CA THR A 35 -11.71 -4.50 0.90
C THR A 35 -11.32 -5.72 0.08
N VAL A 36 -11.01 -6.82 0.78
CA VAL A 36 -10.71 -8.08 0.10
C VAL A 36 -11.90 -8.53 -0.73
N ARG A 37 -13.12 -8.37 -0.20
CA ARG A 37 -14.31 -8.73 -0.97
C ARG A 37 -14.38 -7.96 -2.28
N GLN A 38 -14.09 -6.67 -2.25
CA GLN A 38 -14.07 -5.87 -3.48
C GLN A 38 -12.98 -6.37 -4.42
N ALA A 39 -11.82 -6.73 -3.89
CA ALA A 39 -10.75 -7.26 -4.73
C ALA A 39 -11.19 -8.51 -5.47
N LYS A 40 -12.01 -9.34 -4.83
CA LYS A 40 -12.44 -10.61 -5.40
C LYS A 40 -13.57 -10.46 -6.40
N THR A 41 -14.32 -9.37 -6.36
CA THR A 41 -15.55 -9.24 -7.13
C THR A 41 -15.63 -8.04 -8.05
N GLU A 42 -14.90 -6.97 -7.76
CA GLU A 42 -15.11 -5.69 -8.44
C GLU A 42 -13.94 -5.22 -9.27
N PHE A 43 -12.74 -5.75 -9.03
CA PHE A 43 -11.55 -5.24 -9.71
C PHE A 43 -11.20 -6.15 -10.88
N GLY A 44 -10.82 -5.53 -12.00
CA GLY A 44 -10.40 -6.27 -13.17
C GLY A 44 -8.92 -6.60 -13.14
N ASP A 45 -8.49 -7.36 -14.16
CA ASP A 45 -7.10 -7.75 -14.30
C ASP A 45 -6.20 -6.52 -14.39
N ASP A 46 -5.07 -6.56 -13.70
CA ASP A 46 -4.08 -5.49 -13.64
C ASP A 46 -4.54 -4.23 -12.92
N ALA A 47 -5.72 -4.22 -12.32
CA ALA A 47 -6.17 -3.06 -11.57
C ALA A 47 -5.31 -2.85 -10.33
N HIS A 48 -4.97 -1.60 -10.05
CA HIS A 48 -4.23 -1.24 -8.84
C HIS A 48 -5.16 -1.26 -7.64
N ILE A 49 -4.66 -1.78 -6.53
CA ILE A 49 -5.48 -1.89 -5.33
C ILE A 49 -4.61 -1.72 -4.08
N VAL A 50 -5.21 -1.16 -3.04
CA VAL A 50 -4.62 -1.03 -1.71
C VAL A 50 -5.53 -1.74 -0.72
N LEU A 51 -4.96 -2.61 0.10
CA LEU A 51 -5.69 -3.37 1.11
C LEU A 51 -5.00 -3.25 2.45
N GLU A 52 -5.76 -3.32 3.53
CA GLU A 52 -5.22 -3.39 4.88
C GLU A 52 -5.76 -4.62 5.58
N GLY A 53 -4.89 -5.33 6.25
CA GLY A 53 -5.29 -6.55 6.94
C GLY A 53 -4.09 -7.33 7.44
N TYR A 54 -4.21 -8.65 7.41
CA TYR A 54 -3.26 -9.55 8.06
C TYR A 54 -2.90 -10.72 7.16
N ILE A 55 -1.65 -11.15 7.23
CA ILE A 55 -1.22 -12.40 6.63
C ILE A 55 -1.45 -13.49 7.64
N THR A 56 -2.26 -14.48 7.29
CA THR A 56 -2.61 -15.55 8.21
C THR A 56 -1.71 -16.77 8.06
N GLY A 57 -1.03 -16.92 6.93
CA GLY A 57 -0.12 -18.03 6.72
C GLY A 57 0.31 -18.14 5.28
N SER A 58 1.15 -19.13 5.02
CA SER A 58 1.60 -19.45 3.67
C SER A 58 0.49 -20.17 2.92
N ALA A 59 0.35 -19.84 1.64
CA ALA A 59 -0.70 -20.42 0.81
C ALA A 59 -0.16 -21.49 -0.15
N GLY A 60 1.17 -21.60 -0.24
CA GLY A 60 1.78 -22.52 -1.19
C GLY A 60 2.65 -23.54 -0.51
N THR A 61 3.44 -24.22 -1.32
CA THR A 61 4.39 -25.19 -0.82
C THR A 61 5.60 -24.46 -0.23
N LEU A 62 6.53 -25.24 0.32
CA LEU A 62 7.77 -24.69 0.84
C LEU A 62 8.45 -23.81 -0.21
N ASN A 63 8.94 -22.66 0.21
CA ASN A 63 9.57 -21.67 -0.65
C ASN A 63 8.63 -20.95 -1.61
N SER A 64 7.33 -21.12 -1.42
CA SER A 64 6.34 -20.39 -2.20
C SER A 64 6.34 -18.93 -1.75
N GLU A 65 5.99 -18.05 -2.70
CA GLU A 65 5.81 -16.62 -2.42
C GLU A 65 4.35 -16.29 -2.19
N GLU A 66 3.51 -17.30 -2.05
CA GLU A 66 2.07 -17.12 -1.90
C GLU A 66 1.67 -17.20 -0.44
N TYR A 67 0.76 -16.31 -0.05
CA TYR A 67 0.28 -16.20 1.32
C TYR A 67 -1.22 -15.95 1.30
N PHE A 68 -1.88 -16.26 2.42
CA PHE A 68 -3.27 -15.87 2.62
C PHE A 68 -3.29 -14.52 3.33
N PHE A 69 -4.08 -13.61 2.78
CA PHE A 69 -4.28 -12.28 3.34
C PHE A 69 -5.75 -12.09 3.62
N LYS A 70 -6.07 -11.57 4.80
CA LYS A 70 -7.47 -11.38 5.16
C LYS A 70 -7.71 -10.01 5.78
N ASP A 71 -8.93 -9.53 5.60
CA ASP A 71 -9.46 -8.40 6.36
C ASP A 71 -10.81 -8.84 6.95
N ASP A 72 -11.62 -7.88 7.39
CA ASP A 72 -12.91 -8.19 8.00
C ASP A 72 -13.92 -8.76 7.01
N THR A 73 -13.66 -8.65 5.71
CA THR A 73 -14.64 -9.02 4.68
C THR A 73 -14.40 -10.40 4.09
N ASP A 74 -13.16 -10.79 3.89
CA ASP A 74 -12.85 -12.05 3.22
C ASP A 74 -11.35 -12.33 3.28
N THR A 75 -10.94 -13.43 2.64
CA THR A 75 -9.54 -13.84 2.51
C THR A 75 -9.21 -13.98 1.02
N ILE A 76 -8.00 -13.63 0.65
CA ILE A 76 -7.52 -13.73 -0.72
C ILE A 76 -6.06 -14.18 -0.71
N LYS A 77 -5.64 -14.86 -1.77
CA LYS A 77 -4.23 -15.19 -1.94
C LYS A 77 -3.47 -13.99 -2.45
N VAL A 78 -2.27 -13.78 -1.93
CA VAL A 78 -1.39 -12.72 -2.38
C VAL A 78 -0.02 -13.30 -2.67
N GLU A 79 0.67 -12.72 -3.63
CA GLU A 79 2.04 -13.09 -3.96
C GLU A 79 2.96 -11.97 -3.50
N ILE A 80 3.96 -12.32 -2.69
CA ILE A 80 4.90 -11.35 -2.12
C ILE A 80 6.31 -11.83 -2.39
N ASN A 81 7.01 -11.16 -3.29
CA ASN A 81 8.41 -11.46 -3.58
C ASN A 81 9.28 -11.09 -2.38
N PRO A 82 10.42 -11.78 -2.22
CA PRO A 82 11.33 -11.45 -1.12
C PRO A 82 11.71 -9.98 -1.04
N ASP A 83 11.87 -9.31 -2.17
CA ASP A 83 12.27 -7.90 -2.19
C ASP A 83 11.19 -6.99 -1.59
N VAL A 84 9.94 -7.39 -1.65
CA VAL A 84 8.83 -6.57 -1.15
C VAL A 84 8.85 -6.51 0.38
N TRP A 85 9.33 -7.56 1.02
CA TRP A 85 9.39 -7.60 2.48
C TRP A 85 10.32 -6.54 3.06
N ARG A 86 11.41 -6.22 2.39
CA ARG A 86 12.41 -5.24 2.83
C ARG A 86 12.87 -5.48 4.26
N GLY A 87 13.05 -6.74 4.64
CA GLY A 87 13.49 -7.10 5.98
C GLY A 87 12.47 -6.91 7.08
N GLN A 88 11.25 -6.53 6.76
CA GLN A 88 10.20 -6.34 7.76
C GLN A 88 9.75 -7.69 8.31
N LYS A 89 9.48 -7.73 9.61
CA LYS A 89 8.99 -8.94 10.28
C LYS A 89 7.51 -8.80 10.53
N VAL A 90 6.75 -9.75 10.01
CA VAL A 90 5.29 -9.72 10.07
C VAL A 90 4.80 -11.03 10.67
N THR A 91 3.88 -10.93 11.62
CA THR A 91 3.21 -12.08 12.23
C THR A 91 1.72 -12.02 11.87
N PRO A 92 0.96 -13.08 12.16
CA PRO A 92 -0.48 -13.02 11.90
C PRO A 92 -1.22 -11.93 12.67
N GLN A 93 -0.59 -11.34 13.68
CA GLN A 93 -1.18 -10.24 14.45
C GLN A 93 -0.70 -8.87 14.00
N THR A 94 0.20 -8.82 13.03
CA THR A 94 0.74 -7.55 12.53
C THR A 94 -0.16 -7.01 11.44
N LYS A 95 -0.73 -5.85 11.66
CA LYS A 95 -1.55 -5.23 10.62
C LYS A 95 -0.65 -4.59 9.57
N ILE A 96 -0.95 -4.86 8.33
CA ILE A 96 -0.15 -4.36 7.22
C ILE A 96 -1.05 -3.73 6.17
N ARG A 97 -0.45 -2.83 5.40
CA ARG A 97 -1.06 -2.29 4.19
C ARG A 97 -0.27 -2.82 3.01
N ILE A 98 -0.97 -3.39 2.05
CA ILE A 98 -0.35 -3.85 0.81
C ILE A 98 -0.91 -3.05 -0.35
N ALA A 99 -0.05 -2.78 -1.32
CA ALA A 99 -0.44 -2.15 -2.57
C ALA A 99 0.09 -3.02 -3.69
N GLY A 100 -0.73 -3.22 -4.70
CA GLY A 100 -0.34 -4.07 -5.81
C GLY A 100 -1.37 -4.08 -6.90
N GLU A 101 -1.41 -5.18 -7.63
CA GLU A 101 -2.27 -5.34 -8.78
C GLU A 101 -3.08 -6.62 -8.67
N VAL A 102 -4.31 -6.55 -9.14
CA VAL A 102 -5.18 -7.72 -9.19
C VAL A 102 -4.78 -8.58 -10.38
N ASP A 103 -4.59 -9.86 -10.14
CA ASP A 103 -4.27 -10.83 -11.17
C ASP A 103 -5.44 -11.80 -11.30
N VAL A 104 -6.10 -11.79 -12.46
CA VAL A 104 -7.25 -12.64 -12.70
C VAL A 104 -6.82 -13.89 -13.45
N ASN A 105 -7.09 -15.04 -12.86
CA ASN A 105 -6.87 -16.32 -13.53
C ASN A 105 -8.04 -16.57 -14.48
N ARG A 106 -7.75 -16.56 -15.77
CA ARG A 106 -8.81 -16.63 -16.77
C ARG A 106 -9.44 -18.02 -16.91
N PHE A 107 -8.77 -19.03 -16.40
CA PHE A 107 -9.30 -20.38 -16.52
C PHE A 107 -10.40 -20.65 -15.48
N ASN A 108 -10.23 -20.13 -14.27
CA ASN A 108 -11.18 -20.39 -13.20
C ASN A 108 -11.76 -19.12 -12.60
N ASN A 109 -11.42 -17.97 -13.16
CA ASN A 109 -11.94 -16.66 -12.73
C ASN A 109 -11.62 -16.34 -11.28
N THR A 110 -10.55 -16.92 -10.73
CA THR A 110 -10.10 -16.54 -9.40
C THR A 110 -9.18 -15.34 -9.47
N ARG A 111 -9.06 -14.63 -8.36
CA ARG A 111 -8.23 -13.44 -8.29
C ARG A 111 -7.21 -13.58 -7.19
N GLU A 112 -6.01 -13.09 -7.48
CA GLU A 112 -4.92 -12.97 -6.52
C GLU A 112 -4.38 -11.56 -6.58
N ILE A 113 -3.60 -11.17 -5.57
CA ILE A 113 -2.96 -9.87 -5.58
C ILE A 113 -1.47 -10.08 -5.73
N GLU A 114 -0.88 -9.43 -6.71
CA GLU A 114 0.57 -9.35 -6.82
C GLU A 114 1.01 -8.12 -6.06
N VAL A 115 1.66 -8.34 -4.92
CA VAL A 115 2.01 -7.24 -4.01
C VAL A 115 3.27 -6.56 -4.48
N ARG A 116 3.21 -5.24 -4.62
CA ARG A 116 4.34 -4.42 -5.03
C ARG A 116 4.95 -3.67 -3.86
N ARG A 117 4.15 -3.41 -2.83
CA ARG A 117 4.62 -2.70 -1.66
C ARG A 117 3.89 -3.21 -0.42
N LEU A 118 4.62 -3.30 0.67
CA LEU A 118 4.08 -3.77 1.95
C LEU A 118 4.63 -2.86 3.05
N ASP A 119 3.74 -2.33 3.86
CA ASP A 119 4.11 -1.51 5.01
C ASP A 119 3.34 -1.98 6.25
N ILE A 120 4.03 -1.98 7.38
CA ILE A 120 3.39 -2.27 8.66
C ILE A 120 2.63 -1.01 9.07
N VAL A 121 1.38 -1.19 9.49
CA VAL A 121 0.55 -0.09 10.00
C VAL A 121 0.03 -0.47 11.38
N ASP A 122 -0.17 0.53 12.19
CA ASP A 122 -0.65 0.26 13.55
C ASP A 122 -2.06 0.72 13.73
#